data_48a868bd83e961adda5627591ed7427b
#
_entry.id   48a868bd83e961adda5627591ed7427b
#
_cell.length_a   1.000
_cell.length_b   1.000
_cell.length_c   1.000
_cell.angle_alpha   90.00
_cell.angle_beta   90.00
_cell.angle_gamma   90.00
#
_symmetry.space_group_name_H-M   'P 1'
#
loop_
_entity.id
_entity.type
_entity.pdbx_description
1 polymer ?
#
loop_
_entity_poly.entity_id
_entity_poly.type
_entity_poly.pdbx_seq_one_letter_code
_entity_poly.pdbx_strand_id
1 'polypeptide(L)'
;MRRFVQAFGDAPWPPALPRTVGETLSATPPRYNIGKRRPAAVIVDRGDGPVVEDFDWGLVPRWSPLPETPYTTVTARLARAPRSRIFRRPWETRRCAVPMNGYYKWDRSGETPVPYFIQAQDGEPLFAAGLWDHWAKDTPELYTFAVLTHPNPAIPAPLVPDGPVFMPAAAIGDWLAGPPAALRFLETMPQPLLEAYPVSRRIRSPDVDDYTLLEPAAHERHDDETDGDWLAHAFDEDDD
;
A
#
# COMPACT_ATOMS: atom_id res chain seq x y z
N MET A 1 6.03 -3.29 3.22
CA MET A 1 5.56 -2.85 1.87
C MET A 1 6.07 -1.46 1.61
N ARG A 2 6.70 -1.22 0.44
CA ARG A 2 7.20 0.11 0.03
C ARG A 2 6.77 0.51 -1.38
N ARG A 3 6.15 -0.41 -2.12
CA ARG A 3 5.60 -0.19 -3.46
C ARG A 3 4.37 -1.06 -3.66
N PHE A 4 3.40 -0.57 -4.42
CA PHE A 4 2.18 -1.32 -4.77
C PHE A 4 1.65 -0.89 -6.15
N VAL A 5 0.62 -1.59 -6.62
CA VAL A 5 0.07 -1.46 -7.97
C VAL A 5 -1.41 -1.10 -7.92
N GLN A 6 -1.81 -0.17 -8.76
CA GLN A 6 -3.19 0.18 -9.07
C GLN A 6 -3.35 0.23 -10.59
N ALA A 7 -3.80 -0.87 -11.19
CA ALA A 7 -3.99 -1.01 -12.62
C ALA A 7 -5.24 -1.87 -12.86
N PHE A 8 -6.40 -1.31 -12.55
CA PHE A 8 -7.65 -2.08 -12.46
C PHE A 8 -8.30 -2.34 -13.81
N GLY A 9 -8.26 -1.37 -14.74
CA GLY A 9 -8.91 -1.50 -16.05
C GLY A 9 -10.38 -1.89 -15.93
N ASP A 10 -10.81 -2.87 -16.73
CA ASP A 10 -12.18 -3.40 -16.74
C ASP A 10 -12.38 -4.56 -15.74
N ALA A 11 -11.58 -4.63 -14.67
CA ALA A 11 -11.73 -5.68 -13.66
C ALA A 11 -13.15 -5.67 -13.07
N PRO A 12 -13.78 -6.84 -12.87
CA PRO A 12 -15.06 -6.91 -12.20
C PRO A 12 -14.90 -6.50 -10.75
N TRP A 13 -15.76 -5.59 -10.28
CA TRP A 13 -15.77 -5.16 -8.89
C TRP A 13 -16.75 -5.99 -8.05
N PRO A 14 -16.40 -6.33 -6.80
CA PRO A 14 -17.32 -7.03 -5.92
C PRO A 14 -18.65 -6.28 -5.79
N PRO A 15 -19.82 -6.96 -5.81
CA PRO A 15 -21.14 -6.32 -5.70
C PRO A 15 -21.34 -5.49 -4.42
N ALA A 16 -20.57 -5.77 -3.37
CA ALA A 16 -20.59 -5.02 -2.13
C ALA A 16 -19.94 -3.62 -2.24
N LEU A 17 -19.17 -3.38 -3.30
CA LEU A 17 -18.61 -2.05 -3.56
C LEU A 17 -19.64 -1.18 -4.27
N PRO A 18 -19.86 0.08 -3.85
CA PRO A 18 -20.73 0.99 -4.58
C PRO A 18 -20.31 1.10 -6.05
N ARG A 19 -21.27 1.03 -6.96
CA ARG A 19 -21.00 1.03 -8.41
C ARG A 19 -20.16 2.24 -8.85
N THR A 20 -20.46 3.42 -8.33
CA THR A 20 -19.72 4.66 -8.63
C THR A 20 -18.25 4.58 -8.20
N VAL A 21 -17.96 3.91 -7.08
CA VAL A 21 -16.59 3.68 -6.62
C VAL A 21 -15.86 2.75 -7.60
N GLY A 22 -16.48 1.63 -8.00
CA GLY A 22 -15.90 0.71 -8.98
C GLY A 22 -15.63 1.39 -10.33
N GLU A 23 -16.61 2.13 -10.87
CA GLU A 23 -16.46 2.88 -12.13
C GLU A 23 -15.31 3.90 -12.06
N THR A 24 -15.16 4.62 -10.94
CA THR A 24 -14.07 5.58 -10.75
C THR A 24 -12.72 4.89 -10.68
N LEU A 25 -12.63 3.76 -9.97
CA LEU A 25 -11.39 2.98 -9.90
C LEU A 25 -10.99 2.41 -11.28
N SER A 26 -11.96 1.92 -12.06
CA SER A 26 -11.70 1.46 -13.43
C SER A 26 -11.20 2.57 -14.36
N ALA A 27 -11.67 3.79 -14.16
CA ALA A 27 -11.23 4.96 -14.92
C ALA A 27 -9.87 5.53 -14.46
N THR A 28 -9.34 5.06 -13.31
CA THR A 28 -8.04 5.52 -12.79
C THR A 28 -6.92 5.05 -13.72
N PRO A 29 -6.01 5.95 -14.14
CA PRO A 29 -4.86 5.57 -14.95
C PRO A 29 -4.02 4.48 -14.25
N PRO A 30 -3.55 3.45 -14.98
CA PRO A 30 -2.77 2.38 -14.40
C PRO A 30 -1.43 2.91 -13.86
N ARG A 31 -1.07 2.44 -12.65
CA ARG A 31 0.18 2.76 -11.96
C ARG A 31 0.77 1.48 -11.41
N TYR A 32 1.93 1.08 -11.91
CA TYR A 32 2.55 -0.22 -11.61
C TYR A 32 3.65 -0.12 -10.54
N ASN A 33 4.06 1.12 -10.18
CA ASN A 33 5.19 1.38 -9.29
C ASN A 33 4.91 2.53 -8.32
N ILE A 34 3.81 2.46 -7.60
CA ILE A 34 3.45 3.50 -6.63
C ILE A 34 4.38 3.41 -5.43
N GLY A 35 5.22 4.42 -5.25
CA GLY A 35 6.15 4.57 -4.13
C GLY A 35 5.78 5.74 -3.21
N LYS A 36 6.62 6.00 -2.19
CA LYS A 36 6.45 7.13 -1.27
C LYS A 36 6.29 8.45 -2.04
N ARG A 37 5.35 9.31 -1.60
CA ARG A 37 5.02 10.62 -2.19
C ARG A 37 4.48 10.57 -3.62
N ARG A 38 4.02 9.41 -4.05
CA ARG A 38 3.27 9.29 -5.30
C ARG A 38 1.77 9.23 -4.99
N PRO A 39 0.94 9.86 -5.82
CA PRO A 39 -0.51 9.80 -5.67
C PRO A 39 -1.02 8.38 -5.91
N ALA A 40 -2.04 8.02 -5.17
CA ALA A 40 -2.75 6.77 -5.33
C ALA A 40 -4.24 6.96 -4.99
N ALA A 41 -5.09 6.20 -5.66
CA ALA A 41 -6.51 6.17 -5.39
C ALA A 41 -6.78 5.54 -4.01
N VAL A 42 -7.56 6.22 -3.21
CA VAL A 42 -8.04 5.73 -1.91
C VAL A 42 -9.55 5.89 -1.82
N ILE A 43 -10.22 4.99 -1.11
CA ILE A 43 -11.65 5.08 -0.84
C ILE A 43 -11.81 5.74 0.52
N VAL A 44 -12.49 6.85 0.58
CA VAL A 44 -12.80 7.61 1.80
C VAL A 44 -14.31 7.89 1.91
N ASP A 45 -14.77 8.19 3.10
CA ASP A 45 -16.12 8.73 3.33
C ASP A 45 -16.00 10.10 4.02
N ARG A 46 -16.58 11.11 3.41
CA ARG A 46 -16.64 12.47 3.95
C ARG A 46 -18.02 12.84 4.51
N GLY A 47 -18.91 11.86 4.62
CA GLY A 47 -20.27 12.03 5.15
C GLY A 47 -21.38 11.75 4.16
N ASP A 48 -21.07 11.71 2.86
CA ASP A 48 -22.04 11.47 1.77
C ASP A 48 -21.90 10.05 1.17
N GLY A 49 -21.16 9.18 1.84
CA GLY A 49 -20.84 7.81 1.40
C GLY A 49 -19.45 7.67 0.79
N PRO A 50 -19.05 6.44 0.47
CA PRO A 50 -17.72 6.14 -0.06
C PRO A 50 -17.48 6.78 -1.43
N VAL A 51 -16.35 7.48 -1.57
CA VAL A 51 -15.86 8.08 -2.81
C VAL A 51 -14.37 7.74 -3.01
N VAL A 52 -13.91 7.84 -4.25
CA VAL A 52 -12.49 7.66 -4.60
C VAL A 52 -11.83 9.01 -4.72
N GLU A 53 -10.71 9.20 -4.04
CA GLU A 53 -9.88 10.39 -4.13
C GLU A 53 -8.41 9.98 -4.30
N ASP A 54 -7.59 10.83 -4.94
CA ASP A 54 -6.14 10.64 -5.04
C ASP A 54 -5.45 11.32 -3.85
N PHE A 55 -4.70 10.54 -3.04
CA PHE A 55 -3.87 11.04 -1.94
C PHE A 55 -2.42 10.59 -2.13
N ASP A 56 -1.49 11.37 -1.62
CA ASP A 56 -0.08 11.02 -1.63
C ASP A 56 0.26 9.95 -0.57
N TRP A 57 0.97 8.92 -0.97
CA TRP A 57 1.37 7.86 -0.06
C TRP A 57 2.58 8.25 0.80
N GLY A 58 2.38 8.27 2.11
CA GLY A 58 3.33 8.73 3.12
C GLY A 58 2.72 9.85 3.95
N LEU A 59 1.99 9.47 5.01
CA LEU A 59 1.17 10.35 5.82
C LEU A 59 1.99 11.49 6.43
N VAL A 60 1.59 12.72 6.13
CA VAL A 60 2.08 13.94 6.79
C VAL A 60 1.05 14.37 7.84
N PRO A 61 1.39 14.33 9.14
CA PRO A 61 0.44 14.71 10.16
C PRO A 61 0.09 16.19 10.06
N ARG A 62 -1.18 16.56 10.25
CA ARG A 62 -1.66 17.95 10.23
C ARG A 62 -0.89 18.91 11.13
N TRP A 63 -0.29 18.39 12.22
CA TRP A 63 0.50 19.19 13.15
C TRP A 63 1.95 19.40 12.71
N SER A 64 2.43 18.68 11.66
CA SER A 64 3.79 18.86 11.16
C SER A 64 4.06 20.32 10.79
N PRO A 65 5.21 20.88 11.15
CA PRO A 65 5.56 22.25 10.74
C PRO A 65 5.82 22.35 9.22
N LEU A 66 6.25 21.25 8.57
CA LEU A 66 6.59 21.19 7.17
C LEU A 66 5.69 20.19 6.43
N PRO A 67 5.57 20.31 5.10
CA PRO A 67 4.82 19.36 4.25
C PRO A 67 5.51 18.01 4.11
N GLU A 68 6.32 17.65 5.09
CA GLU A 68 7.07 16.40 5.18
C GLU A 68 7.28 15.98 6.63
N THR A 69 7.77 14.78 6.80
CA THR A 69 8.11 14.23 8.12
C THR A 69 9.41 13.44 8.01
N PRO A 70 10.28 13.51 9.02
CA PRO A 70 11.50 12.69 9.07
C PRO A 70 11.20 11.21 9.30
N TYR A 71 9.94 10.85 9.60
CA TYR A 71 9.55 9.48 9.91
C TYR A 71 9.12 8.72 8.66
N THR A 72 9.32 7.40 8.67
CA THR A 72 8.72 6.50 7.67
C THR A 72 7.24 6.34 7.97
N THR A 73 6.39 6.99 7.18
CA THR A 73 4.93 7.06 7.38
C THR A 73 4.12 6.44 6.26
N VAL A 74 4.76 5.67 5.38
CA VAL A 74 4.05 4.92 4.31
C VAL A 74 3.22 3.76 4.90
N THR A 75 3.65 3.21 6.05
CA THR A 75 2.91 2.18 6.78
C THR A 75 2.79 2.53 8.26
N ALA A 76 1.74 1.99 8.89
CA ALA A 76 1.53 2.07 10.34
C ALA A 76 1.22 0.67 10.89
N ARG A 77 1.95 0.23 11.92
CA ARG A 77 1.65 -1.06 12.56
C ARG A 77 0.30 -1.01 13.26
N LEU A 78 -0.60 -1.92 12.92
CA LEU A 78 -1.97 -1.99 13.44
C LEU A 78 -2.00 -1.88 14.96
N ALA A 79 -1.22 -2.70 15.68
CA ALA A 79 -1.19 -2.73 17.14
C ALA A 79 -0.69 -1.42 17.78
N ARG A 80 0.01 -0.57 17.03
CA ARG A 80 0.58 0.69 17.54
C ARG A 80 -0.18 1.92 17.07
N ALA A 81 -0.88 1.85 15.95
CA ALA A 81 -1.56 2.99 15.33
C ALA A 81 -2.47 3.76 16.31
N PRO A 82 -3.31 3.11 17.17
CA PRO A 82 -4.19 3.81 18.11
C PRO A 82 -3.46 4.67 19.17
N ARG A 83 -2.19 4.36 19.43
CA ARG A 83 -1.38 5.05 20.47
C ARG A 83 -0.27 5.93 19.89
N SER A 84 -0.05 5.87 18.58
CA SER A 84 0.99 6.62 17.90
C SER A 84 0.68 8.12 17.89
N ARG A 85 1.65 8.97 18.18
CA ARG A 85 1.50 10.42 18.04
C ARG A 85 1.11 10.84 16.62
N ILE A 86 1.60 10.11 15.61
CA ILE A 86 1.32 10.38 14.18
C ILE A 86 -0.06 9.87 13.79
N PHE A 87 -0.39 8.62 14.17
CA PHE A 87 -1.54 7.90 13.61
C PHE A 87 -2.79 7.90 14.49
N ARG A 88 -2.69 8.26 15.79
CA ARG A 88 -3.83 8.22 16.71
C ARG A 88 -5.03 9.04 16.21
N ARG A 89 -4.78 10.28 15.79
CA ARG A 89 -5.88 11.13 15.34
C ARG A 89 -6.51 10.63 14.02
N PRO A 90 -5.72 10.29 12.98
CA PRO A 90 -6.23 9.56 11.84
C PRO A 90 -6.99 8.28 12.17
N TRP A 91 -6.48 7.48 13.12
CA TRP A 91 -7.17 6.28 13.60
C TRP A 91 -8.57 6.55 14.14
N GLU A 92 -8.75 7.64 14.87
CA GLU A 92 -10.03 8.02 15.45
C GLU A 92 -11.03 8.54 14.41
N THR A 93 -10.57 9.29 13.38
CA THR A 93 -11.46 10.12 12.56
C THR A 93 -11.21 10.10 11.06
N ARG A 94 -10.12 9.48 10.57
CA ARG A 94 -9.72 9.54 9.16
C ARG A 94 -9.21 8.19 8.66
N ARG A 95 -10.15 7.35 8.32
CA ARG A 95 -9.90 6.04 7.77
C ARG A 95 -10.06 6.05 6.27
N CYS A 96 -9.33 5.20 5.58
CA CYS A 96 -9.49 4.94 4.15
C CYS A 96 -9.32 3.46 3.86
N ALA A 97 -9.81 3.03 2.73
CA ALA A 97 -9.44 1.75 2.14
C ALA A 97 -8.55 2.02 0.92
N VAL A 98 -7.49 1.26 0.78
CA VAL A 98 -6.52 1.39 -0.30
C VAL A 98 -6.67 0.19 -1.23
N PRO A 99 -7.33 0.36 -2.39
CA PRO A 99 -7.45 -0.70 -3.37
C PRO A 99 -6.09 -0.94 -4.04
N MET A 100 -5.75 -2.19 -4.34
CA MET A 100 -4.53 -2.54 -5.05
C MET A 100 -4.68 -3.88 -5.76
N ASN A 101 -3.99 -4.05 -6.89
CA ASN A 101 -3.86 -5.37 -7.52
C ASN A 101 -2.90 -6.25 -6.74
N GLY A 102 -1.89 -5.63 -6.11
CA GLY A 102 -0.89 -6.30 -5.33
C GLY A 102 0.20 -5.33 -4.89
N TYR A 103 1.23 -5.88 -4.26
CA TYR A 103 2.33 -5.08 -3.72
C TYR A 103 3.66 -5.82 -3.81
N TYR A 104 4.76 -5.08 -3.71
CA TYR A 104 6.09 -5.67 -3.78
C TYR A 104 6.70 -5.85 -2.40
N LYS A 105 7.39 -6.99 -2.23
CA LYS A 105 8.27 -7.29 -1.10
C LYS A 105 9.60 -7.82 -1.61
N TRP A 106 10.61 -7.71 -0.76
CA TRP A 106 11.94 -8.23 -1.05
C TRP A 106 12.24 -9.44 -0.18
N ASP A 107 12.63 -10.52 -0.81
CA ASP A 107 13.34 -11.59 -0.13
C ASP A 107 14.78 -11.14 0.09
N ARG A 108 15.19 -11.09 1.35
CA ARG A 108 16.53 -10.68 1.79
C ARG A 108 17.30 -11.84 2.44
N SER A 109 16.86 -13.08 2.25
CA SER A 109 17.51 -14.27 2.83
C SER A 109 18.82 -14.63 2.12
N GLY A 110 19.00 -14.24 0.86
CA GLY A 110 20.22 -14.41 0.08
C GLY A 110 21.13 -13.19 0.08
N GLU A 111 22.28 -13.31 -0.58
CA GLU A 111 23.27 -12.22 -0.72
C GLU A 111 22.70 -11.02 -1.46
N THR A 112 21.85 -11.27 -2.45
CA THR A 112 21.23 -10.21 -3.25
C THR A 112 19.72 -10.24 -3.05
N PRO A 113 19.10 -9.13 -2.59
CA PRO A 113 17.66 -9.05 -2.42
C PRO A 113 16.88 -9.26 -3.73
N VAL A 114 15.90 -10.16 -3.70
CA VAL A 114 15.04 -10.49 -4.84
C VAL A 114 13.65 -9.87 -4.62
N PRO A 115 13.16 -9.03 -5.54
CA PRO A 115 11.81 -8.49 -5.45
C PRO A 115 10.78 -9.54 -5.84
N TYR A 116 9.69 -9.60 -5.09
CA TYR A 116 8.51 -10.41 -5.35
C TYR A 116 7.29 -9.51 -5.49
N PHE A 117 6.43 -9.83 -6.43
CA PHE A 117 5.08 -9.31 -6.47
C PHE A 117 4.14 -10.26 -5.73
N ILE A 118 3.27 -9.70 -4.90
CA ILE A 118 2.28 -10.43 -4.11
C ILE A 118 0.90 -9.95 -4.52
N GLN A 119 0.02 -10.87 -4.86
CA GLN A 119 -1.36 -10.61 -5.26
C GLN A 119 -2.31 -11.64 -4.65
N ALA A 120 -3.61 -11.43 -4.81
CA ALA A 120 -4.61 -12.44 -4.48
C ALA A 120 -4.53 -13.60 -5.48
N GLN A 121 -4.70 -14.85 -5.01
CA GLN A 121 -4.64 -16.04 -5.86
C GLN A 121 -5.76 -16.10 -6.91
N ASP A 122 -6.90 -15.47 -6.62
CA ASP A 122 -8.05 -15.36 -7.53
C ASP A 122 -7.94 -14.18 -8.50
N GLY A 123 -6.88 -13.36 -8.39
CA GLY A 123 -6.66 -12.17 -9.20
C GLY A 123 -7.56 -10.98 -8.87
N GLU A 124 -8.42 -11.11 -7.84
CA GLU A 124 -9.32 -10.04 -7.41
C GLU A 124 -8.55 -8.88 -6.78
N PRO A 125 -9.05 -7.64 -6.89
CA PRO A 125 -8.45 -6.50 -6.20
C PRO A 125 -8.46 -6.66 -4.68
N LEU A 126 -7.34 -6.34 -4.06
CA LEU A 126 -7.18 -6.32 -2.61
C LEU A 126 -7.56 -4.94 -2.06
N PHE A 127 -8.16 -4.92 -0.86
CA PHE A 127 -8.47 -3.67 -0.15
C PHE A 127 -7.73 -3.64 1.18
N ALA A 128 -6.72 -2.78 1.28
CA ALA A 128 -5.96 -2.61 2.52
C ALA A 128 -6.58 -1.52 3.39
N ALA A 129 -6.65 -1.76 4.69
CA ALA A 129 -7.01 -0.72 5.65
C ALA A 129 -5.93 0.36 5.70
N GLY A 130 -6.35 1.62 5.71
CA GLY A 130 -5.46 2.76 5.73
C GLY A 130 -5.97 3.88 6.64
N LEU A 131 -5.07 4.83 6.89
CA LEU A 131 -5.32 6.05 7.63
C LEU A 131 -4.87 7.24 6.79
N TRP A 132 -5.57 8.35 6.84
CA TRP A 132 -5.19 9.55 6.11
C TRP A 132 -5.17 10.78 7.00
N ASP A 133 -4.44 11.82 6.58
CA ASP A 133 -4.49 13.14 7.21
C ASP A 133 -4.42 14.24 6.16
N HIS A 134 -4.84 15.43 6.57
CA HIS A 134 -4.89 16.63 5.76
C HIS A 134 -3.97 17.67 6.39
N TRP A 135 -2.89 18.01 5.71
CA TRP A 135 -1.96 19.06 6.07
C TRP A 135 -2.30 20.32 5.26
N ALA A 136 -2.68 21.41 5.97
CA ALA A 136 -3.20 22.64 5.37
C ALA A 136 -2.53 23.88 5.99
N LYS A 137 -1.21 23.84 6.17
CA LYS A 137 -0.46 24.99 6.72
C LYS A 137 0.12 25.91 5.66
N ASP A 138 0.14 25.47 4.42
CA ASP A 138 0.66 26.19 3.28
C ASP A 138 -0.02 25.68 2.00
N THR A 139 0.29 26.30 0.87
CA THR A 139 -0.24 25.94 -0.45
C THR A 139 0.88 25.28 -1.29
N PRO A 140 0.62 24.14 -1.91
CA PRO A 140 -0.64 23.39 -1.91
C PRO A 140 -0.89 22.62 -0.61
N GLU A 141 -2.17 22.48 -0.24
CA GLU A 141 -2.59 21.56 0.82
C GLU A 141 -2.32 20.12 0.41
N LEU A 142 -2.00 19.26 1.40
CA LEU A 142 -1.67 17.86 1.15
C LEU A 142 -2.68 16.92 1.81
N TYR A 143 -3.25 16.04 1.01
CA TYR A 143 -3.97 14.86 1.47
C TYR A 143 -3.03 13.67 1.36
N THR A 144 -2.75 13.03 2.48
CA THR A 144 -1.74 11.97 2.55
C THR A 144 -2.25 10.78 3.33
N PHE A 145 -1.76 9.57 3.01
CA PHE A 145 -2.22 8.34 3.68
C PHE A 145 -1.08 7.39 4.04
N ALA A 146 -1.39 6.47 4.94
CA ALA A 146 -0.55 5.33 5.32
C ALA A 146 -1.37 4.05 5.28
N VAL A 147 -0.75 2.93 4.90
CA VAL A 147 -1.36 1.60 4.94
C VAL A 147 -1.12 0.97 6.32
N LEU A 148 -2.14 0.36 6.91
CA LEU A 148 -1.99 -0.43 8.13
C LEU A 148 -1.31 -1.77 7.83
N THR A 149 -0.40 -2.18 8.70
CA THR A 149 0.31 -3.47 8.57
C THR A 149 0.22 -4.30 9.85
N HIS A 150 0.27 -5.62 9.66
CA HIS A 150 0.30 -6.59 10.75
C HIS A 150 1.02 -7.88 10.31
N PRO A 151 1.36 -8.78 11.23
CA PRO A 151 1.79 -10.12 10.87
C PRO A 151 0.70 -10.82 10.04
N ASN A 152 1.06 -11.32 8.87
CA ASN A 152 0.14 -11.99 7.95
C ASN A 152 0.73 -13.33 7.49
N PRO A 153 0.30 -14.46 8.07
CA PRO A 153 0.83 -15.78 7.73
C PRO A 153 0.44 -16.26 6.32
N ALA A 154 -0.51 -15.57 5.65
CA ALA A 154 -0.85 -15.87 4.26
C ALA A 154 0.23 -15.41 3.26
N ILE A 155 1.20 -14.60 3.70
CA ILE A 155 2.33 -14.21 2.84
C ILE A 155 3.27 -15.41 2.69
N PRO A 156 3.49 -15.88 1.43
CA PRO A 156 4.28 -17.09 1.20
C PRO A 156 5.77 -16.92 1.60
N ALA A 157 6.39 -18.00 2.08
CA ALA A 157 7.85 -18.07 2.19
C ALA A 157 8.48 -17.88 0.80
N PRO A 158 9.68 -17.29 0.70
CA PRO A 158 10.63 -16.92 1.78
C PRO A 158 10.39 -15.52 2.36
N LEU A 159 9.30 -14.86 2.03
CA LEU A 159 9.03 -13.49 2.43
C LEU A 159 8.68 -13.38 3.92
N VAL A 160 9.15 -12.29 4.55
CA VAL A 160 8.79 -12.01 5.95
C VAL A 160 7.26 -11.87 6.06
N PRO A 161 6.59 -12.58 6.99
CA PRO A 161 5.13 -12.59 7.12
C PRO A 161 4.61 -11.32 7.83
N ASP A 162 4.89 -10.15 7.28
CA ASP A 162 4.36 -8.84 7.71
C ASP A 162 3.89 -8.07 6.48
N GLY A 163 2.65 -7.65 6.45
CA GLY A 163 2.05 -7.04 5.27
C GLY A 163 0.83 -6.18 5.56
N PRO A 164 0.16 -5.67 4.52
CA PRO A 164 -1.06 -4.91 4.68
C PRO A 164 -2.13 -5.67 5.45
N VAL A 165 -2.94 -4.95 6.21
CA VAL A 165 -4.18 -5.47 6.80
C VAL A 165 -5.25 -5.40 5.73
N PHE A 166 -5.65 -6.53 5.20
CA PHE A 166 -6.71 -6.60 4.20
C PHE A 166 -8.09 -6.75 4.82
N MET A 167 -9.09 -6.30 4.09
CA MET A 167 -10.49 -6.48 4.41
C MET A 167 -11.30 -6.80 3.16
N PRO A 168 -12.38 -7.57 3.25
CA PRO A 168 -13.29 -7.78 2.13
C PRO A 168 -14.00 -6.46 1.75
N ALA A 169 -14.41 -6.33 0.50
CA ALA A 169 -15.12 -5.13 0.02
C ALA A 169 -16.36 -4.79 0.86
N ALA A 170 -17.09 -5.80 1.35
CA ALA A 170 -18.25 -5.62 2.19
C ALA A 170 -17.96 -4.94 3.55
N ALA A 171 -16.73 -5.00 4.04
CA ALA A 171 -16.32 -4.39 5.31
C ALA A 171 -15.83 -2.94 5.17
N ILE A 172 -15.66 -2.43 3.95
CA ILE A 172 -15.15 -1.08 3.70
C ILE A 172 -16.02 -0.02 4.35
N GLY A 173 -17.34 -0.08 4.14
CA GLY A 173 -18.28 0.89 4.71
C GLY A 173 -18.19 0.98 6.23
N ASP A 174 -18.19 -0.16 6.91
CA ASP A 174 -18.05 -0.24 8.37
C ASP A 174 -16.68 0.31 8.83
N TRP A 175 -15.61 -0.01 8.13
CA TRP A 175 -14.29 0.52 8.44
C TRP A 175 -14.25 2.05 8.34
N LEU A 176 -14.78 2.62 7.27
CA LEU A 176 -14.81 4.07 7.05
C LEU A 176 -15.68 4.79 8.09
N ALA A 177 -16.83 4.21 8.44
CA ALA A 177 -17.73 4.73 9.46
C ALA A 177 -17.14 4.72 10.87
N GLY A 178 -16.11 3.91 11.13
CA GLY A 178 -15.47 3.82 12.43
C GLY A 178 -16.14 2.84 13.37
N PRO A 179 -15.92 1.54 13.17
CA PRO A 179 -16.56 0.52 13.98
C PRO A 179 -16.16 0.62 15.45
N PRO A 180 -17.06 0.31 16.39
CA PRO A 180 -16.69 0.04 17.77
C PRO A 180 -15.57 -1.01 17.82
N ALA A 181 -14.58 -0.83 18.70
CA ALA A 181 -13.43 -1.74 18.80
C ALA A 181 -12.68 -1.96 17.45
N ALA A 182 -12.40 -0.88 16.72
CA ALA A 182 -11.81 -0.88 15.38
C ALA A 182 -10.53 -1.76 15.24
N LEU A 183 -9.74 -1.89 16.32
CA LEU A 183 -8.57 -2.77 16.33
C LEU A 183 -9.01 -4.24 16.16
N ARG A 184 -9.94 -4.70 17.01
CA ARG A 184 -10.46 -6.06 16.93
C ARG A 184 -11.21 -6.33 15.63
N PHE A 185 -11.93 -5.32 15.12
CA PHE A 185 -12.59 -5.42 13.82
C PHE A 185 -11.60 -5.83 12.73
N LEU A 186 -10.45 -5.14 12.62
CA LEU A 186 -9.44 -5.49 11.64
C LEU A 186 -8.70 -6.80 11.93
N GLU A 187 -8.43 -7.10 13.22
CA GLU A 187 -7.74 -8.34 13.62
C GLU A 187 -8.57 -9.60 13.31
N THR A 188 -9.89 -9.49 13.23
CA THR A 188 -10.79 -10.60 12.94
C THR A 188 -11.18 -10.71 11.47
N MET A 189 -10.75 -9.78 10.60
CA MET A 189 -11.04 -9.85 9.17
C MET A 189 -10.41 -11.08 8.53
N PRO A 190 -11.15 -11.80 7.67
CA PRO A 190 -10.58 -12.87 6.86
C PRO A 190 -9.51 -12.25 5.94
N GLN A 191 -8.33 -12.87 5.91
CA GLN A 191 -7.29 -12.47 5.02
C GLN A 191 -7.40 -13.22 3.69
N PRO A 192 -7.12 -12.57 2.56
CA PRO A 192 -7.15 -13.22 1.26
C PRO A 192 -6.07 -14.30 1.15
N LEU A 193 -6.29 -15.29 0.32
CA LEU A 193 -5.23 -16.20 -0.10
C LEU A 193 -4.31 -15.44 -1.03
N LEU A 194 -3.02 -15.47 -0.72
CA LEU A 194 -2.01 -14.73 -1.45
C LEU A 194 -1.08 -15.68 -2.19
N GLU A 195 -0.63 -15.25 -3.35
CA GLU A 195 0.48 -15.85 -4.08
C GLU A 195 1.60 -14.83 -4.24
N ALA A 196 2.82 -15.30 -4.44
CA ALA A 196 3.98 -14.46 -4.64
C ALA A 196 4.91 -15.10 -5.68
N TYR A 197 5.45 -14.27 -6.57
CA TYR A 197 6.44 -14.68 -7.54
C TYR A 197 7.53 -13.62 -7.73
N PRO A 198 8.77 -14.02 -8.08
CA PRO A 198 9.85 -13.08 -8.29
C PRO A 198 9.58 -12.23 -9.55
N VAL A 199 9.97 -10.97 -9.49
CA VAL A 199 9.85 -10.00 -10.58
C VAL A 199 11.16 -9.30 -10.87
N SER A 200 11.20 -8.54 -11.97
CA SER A 200 12.40 -7.81 -12.38
C SER A 200 12.85 -6.79 -11.33
N ARG A 201 14.17 -6.67 -11.14
CA ARG A 201 14.78 -5.64 -10.30
C ARG A 201 14.56 -4.21 -10.80
N ARG A 202 14.07 -4.03 -12.03
CA ARG A 202 13.67 -2.72 -12.58
C ARG A 202 12.66 -1.98 -11.69
N ILE A 203 11.91 -2.71 -10.83
CA ILE A 203 11.01 -2.12 -9.84
C ILE A 203 11.72 -1.15 -8.87
N ARG A 204 13.03 -1.19 -8.72
CA ARG A 204 13.80 -0.26 -7.90
C ARG A 204 13.81 1.15 -8.48
N SER A 205 13.82 1.28 -9.80
CA SER A 205 13.79 2.58 -10.47
C SER A 205 12.40 3.23 -10.32
N PRO A 206 12.30 4.45 -9.78
CA PRO A 206 11.04 5.17 -9.68
C PRO A 206 10.51 5.65 -11.03
N ASP A 207 11.33 5.61 -12.07
CA ASP A 207 11.00 6.07 -13.41
C ASP A 207 10.41 4.96 -14.28
N VAL A 208 10.48 3.72 -13.81
CA VAL A 208 9.86 2.56 -14.47
C VAL A 208 8.48 2.33 -13.86
N ASP A 209 7.43 2.57 -14.65
CA ASP A 209 6.03 2.43 -14.23
C ASP A 209 5.20 1.85 -15.38
N ASP A 210 5.47 0.59 -15.73
CA ASP A 210 4.80 -0.11 -16.81
C ASP A 210 4.43 -1.55 -16.41
N TYR A 211 3.54 -2.19 -17.19
CA TYR A 211 2.99 -3.51 -16.89
C TYR A 211 4.06 -4.63 -16.85
N THR A 212 5.22 -4.45 -17.49
CA THR A 212 6.29 -5.46 -17.48
C THR A 212 6.88 -5.68 -16.09
N LEU A 213 6.64 -4.77 -15.16
CA LEU A 213 7.00 -4.96 -13.74
C LEU A 213 6.22 -6.07 -13.05
N LEU A 214 5.09 -6.50 -13.62
CA LEU A 214 4.27 -7.61 -13.12
C LEU A 214 4.66 -8.95 -13.72
N GLU A 215 5.51 -8.96 -14.74
CA GLU A 215 5.94 -10.20 -15.38
C GLU A 215 6.85 -10.99 -14.43
N PRO A 216 6.61 -12.31 -14.27
CA PRO A 216 7.54 -13.16 -13.54
C PRO A 216 8.96 -13.02 -14.11
N ALA A 217 9.93 -12.77 -13.25
CA ALA A 217 11.32 -12.79 -13.68
C ALA A 217 11.63 -14.19 -14.22
N ALA A 218 12.00 -14.29 -15.49
CA ALA A 218 12.65 -15.49 -15.99
C ALA A 218 13.82 -15.78 -15.05
N HIS A 219 14.05 -17.05 -14.68
CA HIS A 219 15.24 -17.43 -13.91
C HIS A 219 16.46 -16.85 -14.63
N GLU A 220 16.92 -15.69 -14.19
CA GLU A 220 18.21 -15.17 -14.60
C GLU A 220 19.22 -16.18 -14.11
N ARG A 221 19.67 -17.07 -15.01
CA ARG A 221 20.94 -17.77 -14.78
C ARG A 221 21.96 -16.68 -14.58
N HIS A 222 22.75 -16.81 -13.53
CA HIS A 222 23.94 -16.00 -13.29
C HIS A 222 24.77 -15.97 -14.58
N ASP A 223 24.62 -14.94 -15.36
CA ASP A 223 25.67 -14.44 -16.22
C ASP A 223 26.23 -13.23 -15.49
N ASP A 224 27.30 -13.52 -14.73
CA ASP A 224 28.25 -12.53 -14.25
C ASP A 224 28.79 -11.78 -15.45
N GLU A 225 28.35 -10.53 -15.66
CA GLU A 225 29.24 -9.51 -16.23
C GLU A 225 28.65 -8.10 -16.03
N THR A 226 29.39 -7.33 -15.25
CA THR A 226 29.51 -5.87 -15.26
C THR A 226 28.26 -5.01 -15.06
N ASP A 227 28.00 -4.65 -13.81
CA ASP A 227 27.58 -3.30 -13.51
C ASP A 227 28.26 -2.81 -12.22
N GLY A 228 29.37 -2.10 -12.43
CA GLY A 228 30.14 -1.47 -11.37
C GLY A 228 29.52 -0.15 -10.96
N ASP A 229 29.67 0.14 -9.68
CA ASP A 229 29.91 1.47 -9.13
C ASP A 229 28.74 2.42 -8.81
N TRP A 230 27.52 1.92 -8.51
CA TRP A 230 26.52 2.83 -7.91
C TRP A 230 25.87 2.28 -6.63
N LEU A 231 26.47 1.24 -6.04
CA LEU A 231 26.01 0.63 -4.78
C LEU A 231 26.36 1.44 -3.52
N ALA A 232 27.11 2.53 -3.62
CA ALA A 232 27.65 3.23 -2.46
C ALA A 232 26.69 4.20 -1.76
N HIS A 233 25.52 4.50 -2.31
CA HIS A 233 24.61 5.53 -1.73
C HIS A 233 23.19 5.06 -1.37
N ALA A 234 22.91 3.76 -1.43
CA ALA A 234 21.57 3.25 -1.16
C ALA A 234 21.37 2.59 0.22
N PHE A 235 22.38 2.55 1.07
CA PHE A 235 22.37 1.69 2.27
C PHE A 235 22.33 2.40 3.63
N ASP A 236 22.26 3.73 3.71
CA ASP A 236 22.41 4.45 4.98
C ASP A 236 21.12 4.99 5.63
N GLU A 237 19.94 4.49 5.32
CA GLU A 237 18.72 5.00 5.97
C GLU A 237 17.68 3.94 6.35
N ASP A 238 18.03 2.78 6.88
CA ASP A 238 16.99 1.83 7.30
C ASP A 238 17.37 0.92 8.47
N ASP A 239 17.70 1.49 9.64
CA ASP A 239 17.58 0.79 10.93
C ASP A 239 17.30 1.82 12.04
N ASP A 240 15.98 1.96 12.40
CA ASP A 240 15.44 2.12 13.76
C ASP A 240 13.89 2.19 13.70
#